data_d3c1673b801a3eefdaa36ca02d47427c
#
_entry.id   d3c1673b801a3eefdaa36ca02d47427c
#
_cell.length_a   1.000
_cell.length_b   1.000
_cell.length_c   1.000
_cell.angle_alpha   90.00
_cell.angle_beta   90.00
_cell.angle_gamma   90.00
#
_symmetry.space_group_name_H-M   'P 1'
#
loop_
_entity.id
_entity.type
_entity.pdbx_description
1 polymer ?
#
loop_
_entity_poly.entity_id
_entity_poly.type
_entity_poly.pdbx_seq_one_letter_code
_entity_poly.pdbx_strand_id
1 'polypeptide(L)'
;MPTIGVDCELILDGAGYFVKPGTYRMKQPRIRKATVRADGGESYVDLGPGKRVWSLVILCINDLLKYDGTATGLTGQQYRDALRTSYTSSVGTTINFTDPLSGTPVAVHFDSYAEVVHDLHVQQVPLAVGGAPGLSYEVAIELLEA
;
A
#
# COMPACT_ATOMS: atom_id res chain seq x y z
N MET A 1 9.09 12.45 -11.19
CA MET A 1 8.96 11.54 -10.04
C MET A 1 8.33 12.28 -8.87
N PRO A 2 7.28 11.75 -8.25
CA PRO A 2 6.68 12.42 -7.10
C PRO A 2 7.64 12.46 -5.92
N THR A 3 7.51 13.50 -5.11
CA THR A 3 8.35 13.73 -3.93
C THR A 3 7.51 13.49 -2.68
N ILE A 4 7.96 12.58 -1.82
CA ILE A 4 7.29 12.30 -0.55
C ILE A 4 7.35 13.54 0.35
N GLY A 5 6.21 13.87 0.95
CA GLY A 5 6.06 15.07 1.77
C GLY A 5 5.70 16.33 1.00
N VAL A 6 5.68 16.28 -0.32
CA VAL A 6 5.25 17.39 -1.19
C VAL A 6 4.08 16.94 -2.06
N ASP A 7 4.30 15.93 -2.90
CA ASP A 7 3.31 15.45 -3.87
C ASP A 7 2.46 14.28 -3.36
N CYS A 8 2.99 13.54 -2.40
CA CYS A 8 2.38 12.30 -1.91
C CYS A 8 2.94 11.91 -0.54
N GLU A 9 2.39 10.85 0.02
CA GLU A 9 2.87 10.29 1.29
C GLU A 9 3.74 9.05 1.09
N LEU A 10 3.53 8.31 0.00
CA LEU A 10 4.36 7.17 -0.37
C LEU A 10 4.42 7.02 -1.88
N ILE A 11 5.40 6.25 -2.35
CA ILE A 11 5.55 5.93 -3.76
C ILE A 11 5.51 4.40 -3.93
N LEU A 12 4.62 3.93 -4.77
CA LEU A 12 4.50 2.52 -5.12
C LEU A 12 4.50 2.39 -6.64
N ASP A 13 5.44 1.59 -7.16
CA ASP A 13 5.60 1.36 -8.61
C ASP A 13 5.70 2.68 -9.42
N GLY A 14 6.40 3.65 -8.86
CA GLY A 14 6.62 4.95 -9.49
C GLY A 14 5.47 5.95 -9.36
N ALA A 15 4.37 5.59 -8.76
CA ALA A 15 3.21 6.47 -8.54
C ALA A 15 3.09 6.89 -7.07
N GLY A 16 2.73 8.14 -6.84
CA GLY A 16 2.53 8.69 -5.49
C GLY A 16 1.09 8.48 -5.01
N TYR A 17 0.94 8.12 -3.73
CA TYR A 17 -0.35 7.85 -3.11
C TYR A 17 -0.44 8.49 -1.73
N PHE A 18 -1.67 8.67 -1.26
CA PHE A 18 -1.97 9.13 0.09
C PHE A 18 -2.55 7.99 0.93
N VAL A 19 -2.13 7.92 2.19
CA VAL A 19 -2.49 6.85 3.12
C VAL A 19 -3.60 7.33 4.03
N LYS A 20 -4.58 6.47 4.28
CA LYS A 20 -5.61 6.75 5.29
C LYS A 20 -4.95 6.84 6.67
N PRO A 21 -5.19 7.91 7.45
CA PRO A 21 -4.59 8.07 8.77
C PRO A 21 -4.86 6.87 9.68
N GLY A 22 -3.82 6.43 10.38
CA GLY A 22 -3.90 5.33 11.33
C GLY A 22 -3.90 3.93 10.75
N THR A 23 -3.74 3.78 9.42
CA THR A 23 -3.76 2.47 8.77
C THR A 23 -2.39 1.94 8.41
N TYR A 24 -1.37 2.80 8.34
CA TYR A 24 -0.01 2.37 8.01
C TYR A 24 0.55 1.50 9.11
N ARG A 25 0.93 0.28 8.75
CA ARG A 25 1.53 -0.68 9.67
C ARG A 25 2.69 -1.38 8.99
N MET A 26 3.76 -1.54 9.72
CA MET A 26 4.91 -2.36 9.31
C MET A 26 5.17 -3.40 10.38
N LYS A 27 5.33 -4.64 9.96
CA LYS A 27 5.69 -5.75 10.82
C LYS A 27 6.94 -6.42 10.30
N GLN A 28 7.89 -6.67 11.18
CA GLN A 28 9.11 -7.41 10.85
C GLN A 28 9.30 -8.50 11.90
N PRO A 29 8.92 -9.75 11.60
CA PRO A 29 9.04 -10.83 12.55
C PRO A 29 10.51 -11.23 12.75
N ARG A 30 10.81 -11.73 13.93
CA ARG A 30 12.10 -12.34 14.19
C ARG A 30 12.05 -13.82 13.85
N ILE A 31 13.02 -14.28 13.08
CA ILE A 31 13.08 -15.68 12.67
C ILE A 31 13.87 -16.44 13.74
N ARG A 32 13.24 -17.48 14.31
CA ARG A 32 13.86 -18.37 15.28
C ARG A 32 13.65 -19.82 14.86
N LYS A 33 14.67 -20.62 15.05
CA LYS A 33 14.58 -22.07 14.85
C LYS A 33 14.59 -22.76 16.20
N ALA A 34 13.56 -23.56 16.47
CA ALA A 34 13.47 -24.41 17.64
C ALA A 34 14.09 -25.79 17.34
N THR A 35 14.87 -26.31 18.27
CA THR A 35 15.47 -27.65 18.19
C THR A 35 15.18 -28.39 19.47
N VAL A 36 14.62 -29.60 19.37
CA VAL A 36 14.40 -30.48 20.54
C VAL A 36 15.71 -31.08 20.98
N ARG A 37 16.04 -30.91 22.27
CA ARG A 37 17.23 -31.49 22.86
C ARG A 37 16.97 -32.92 23.30
N ALA A 38 18.07 -33.70 23.52
CA ALA A 38 18.00 -35.08 23.98
C ALA A 38 17.35 -35.25 25.36
N ASP A 39 17.35 -34.19 26.19
CA ASP A 39 16.73 -34.20 27.53
C ASP A 39 15.25 -33.86 27.53
N GLY A 40 14.65 -33.70 26.34
CA GLY A 40 13.26 -33.32 26.18
C GLY A 40 12.99 -31.80 26.20
N GLY A 41 13.99 -30.97 26.44
CA GLY A 41 13.89 -29.53 26.36
C GLY A 41 14.06 -29.02 24.96
N GLU A 42 13.78 -27.72 24.75
CA GLU A 42 13.92 -27.05 23.47
C GLU A 42 15.02 -25.99 23.52
N SER A 43 15.80 -25.91 22.45
CA SER A 43 16.74 -24.82 22.20
C SER A 43 16.27 -23.98 21.04
N TYR A 44 16.44 -22.67 21.14
CA TYR A 44 16.08 -21.73 20.10
C TYR A 44 17.32 -21.05 19.55
N VAL A 45 17.42 -20.99 18.22
CA VAL A 45 18.44 -20.20 17.52
C VAL A 45 17.76 -19.01 16.90
N ASP A 46 18.27 -17.82 17.22
CA ASP A 46 17.81 -16.57 16.63
C ASP A 46 18.53 -16.37 15.30
N LEU A 47 17.77 -16.41 14.20
CA LEU A 47 18.29 -16.21 12.84
C LEU A 47 18.20 -14.74 12.40
N GLY A 48 17.80 -13.85 13.30
CA GLY A 48 17.68 -12.42 13.04
C GLY A 48 16.30 -11.99 12.57
N PRO A 49 16.17 -10.74 12.12
CA PRO A 49 14.89 -10.22 11.65
C PRO A 49 14.49 -10.87 10.33
N GLY A 50 13.21 -11.15 10.20
CA GLY A 50 12.62 -11.62 8.95
C GLY A 50 12.36 -10.47 7.98
N LYS A 51 11.62 -10.77 6.94
CA LYS A 51 11.22 -9.77 5.94
C LYS A 51 10.12 -8.88 6.50
N ARG A 52 10.16 -7.61 6.11
CA ARG A 52 9.15 -6.64 6.51
C ARG A 52 7.86 -6.87 5.73
N VAL A 53 6.75 -6.70 6.42
CA VAL A 53 5.41 -6.74 5.83
C VAL A 53 4.72 -5.41 6.13
N TRP A 54 4.20 -4.77 5.10
CA TRP A 54 3.45 -3.54 5.24
C TRP A 54 1.98 -3.78 4.95
N SER A 55 1.12 -3.26 5.81
CA SER A 55 -0.33 -3.25 5.62
C SER A 55 -0.81 -1.82 5.75
N LEU A 56 -1.51 -1.33 4.76
CA LEU A 56 -2.01 0.04 4.75
C LEU A 56 -3.24 0.19 3.87
N VAL A 57 -3.94 1.30 4.04
CA VAL A 57 -5.08 1.66 3.21
C VAL A 57 -4.76 2.93 2.45
N ILE A 58 -4.86 2.86 1.14
CA ILE A 58 -4.63 3.99 0.23
C ILE A 58 -5.95 4.71 -0.01
N LEU A 59 -5.92 6.03 0.09
CA LEU A 59 -7.06 6.87 -0.26
C LEU A 59 -7.09 7.11 -1.77
N CYS A 60 -8.20 6.72 -2.39
CA CYS A 60 -8.43 6.94 -3.81
C CYS A 60 -9.66 7.82 -3.96
N ILE A 61 -9.50 9.11 -3.72
CA ILE A 61 -10.59 10.10 -3.76
C ILE A 61 -10.27 11.22 -4.74
N ASN A 62 -11.32 11.88 -5.22
CA ASN A 62 -11.16 13.03 -6.10
C ASN A 62 -10.65 14.25 -5.32
N ASP A 63 -10.01 15.16 -6.04
CA ASP A 63 -9.62 16.47 -5.53
C ASP A 63 -8.69 16.43 -4.31
N LEU A 64 -7.85 15.42 -4.20
CA LEU A 64 -6.78 15.39 -3.21
C LEU A 64 -5.80 16.54 -3.48
N LEU A 65 -5.40 17.20 -2.40
CA LEU A 65 -4.43 18.28 -2.47
C LEU A 65 -3.05 17.76 -2.08
N LYS A 66 -2.03 18.27 -2.77
CA LYS A 66 -0.65 18.11 -2.36
C LYS A 66 -0.38 18.93 -1.10
N TYR A 67 0.72 18.68 -0.45
CA TYR A 67 1.10 19.42 0.77
C TYR A 67 1.37 20.90 0.52
N ASP A 68 1.64 21.31 -0.72
CA ASP A 68 1.76 22.72 -1.08
C ASP A 68 0.42 23.40 -1.39
N GLY A 69 -0.69 22.68 -1.28
CA GLY A 69 -2.03 23.19 -1.53
C GLY A 69 -2.51 23.10 -2.97
N THR A 70 -1.68 22.64 -3.90
CA THR A 70 -2.10 22.45 -5.29
C THR A 70 -2.84 21.13 -5.47
N ALA A 71 -3.75 21.06 -6.44
CA ALA A 71 -4.50 19.85 -6.75
C ALA A 71 -3.59 18.79 -7.39
N THR A 72 -3.81 17.52 -7.04
CA THR A 72 -3.09 16.41 -7.67
C THR A 72 -3.51 16.19 -9.13
N GLY A 73 -4.72 16.63 -9.49
CA GLY A 73 -5.26 16.47 -10.84
C GLY A 73 -5.74 15.07 -11.17
N LEU A 74 -5.77 14.17 -10.21
CA LEU A 74 -6.19 12.79 -10.39
C LEU A 74 -7.54 12.53 -9.71
N THR A 75 -8.33 11.67 -10.33
CA THR A 75 -9.60 11.21 -9.74
C THR A 75 -9.36 9.98 -8.86
N GLY A 76 -10.32 9.69 -7.98
CA GLY A 76 -10.27 8.48 -7.16
C GLY A 76 -10.15 7.21 -8.00
N GLN A 77 -10.83 7.17 -9.12
CA GLN A 77 -10.76 6.05 -10.04
C GLN A 77 -9.39 5.90 -10.69
N GLN A 78 -8.73 6.99 -11.04
CA GLN A 78 -7.38 6.94 -11.60
C GLN A 78 -6.38 6.35 -10.59
N TYR A 79 -6.47 6.72 -9.32
CA TYR A 79 -5.67 6.12 -8.26
C TYR A 79 -5.94 4.62 -8.10
N ARG A 80 -7.21 4.24 -8.04
CA ARG A 80 -7.63 2.86 -7.92
C ARG A 80 -7.14 2.02 -9.10
N ASP A 81 -7.30 2.52 -10.31
CA ASP A 81 -6.89 1.81 -11.52
C ASP A 81 -5.38 1.63 -11.59
N ALA A 82 -4.61 2.63 -11.18
CA ALA A 82 -3.16 2.53 -11.10
C ALA A 82 -2.72 1.44 -10.10
N LEU A 83 -3.32 1.40 -8.92
CA LEU A 83 -3.03 0.36 -7.93
C LEU A 83 -3.39 -1.03 -8.42
N ARG A 84 -4.56 -1.17 -9.02
CA ARG A 84 -5.01 -2.45 -9.56
C ARG A 84 -4.11 -2.94 -10.70
N THR A 85 -3.67 -2.05 -11.57
CA THR A 85 -2.74 -2.37 -12.64
C THR A 85 -1.40 -2.82 -12.07
N SER A 86 -0.87 -2.12 -11.08
CA SER A 86 0.37 -2.53 -10.41
C SER A 86 0.23 -3.91 -9.77
N TYR A 87 -0.91 -4.19 -9.14
CA TYR A 87 -1.17 -5.49 -8.53
C TYR A 87 -1.22 -6.61 -9.57
N THR A 88 -1.97 -6.41 -10.65
CA THR A 88 -2.16 -7.45 -11.67
C THR A 88 -0.94 -7.68 -12.54
N SER A 89 -0.14 -6.65 -12.80
CA SER A 89 1.05 -6.74 -13.64
C SER A 89 2.29 -7.25 -12.91
N SER A 90 2.27 -7.30 -11.58
CA SER A 90 3.42 -7.69 -10.77
C SER A 90 3.46 -9.18 -10.41
N VAL A 91 2.69 -10.00 -11.11
CA VAL A 91 2.67 -11.44 -10.88
C VAL A 91 4.07 -12.02 -11.10
N GLY A 92 4.61 -12.67 -10.06
CA GLY A 92 5.93 -13.30 -10.12
C GLY A 92 7.12 -12.33 -10.14
N THR A 93 6.87 -11.03 -9.97
CA THR A 93 7.91 -10.01 -9.95
C THR A 93 7.77 -9.10 -8.73
N THR A 94 8.75 -8.23 -8.56
CA THR A 94 8.73 -7.21 -7.51
C THR A 94 8.50 -5.83 -8.11
N ILE A 95 7.98 -4.93 -7.28
CA ILE A 95 7.85 -3.51 -7.59
C ILE A 95 8.56 -2.69 -6.53
N ASN A 96 8.88 -1.45 -6.83
CA ASN A 96 9.53 -0.56 -5.88
C ASN A 96 8.51 0.13 -4.99
N PHE A 97 8.78 0.11 -3.70
CA PHE A 97 7.99 0.80 -2.69
C PHE A 97 8.90 1.76 -1.92
N THR A 98 8.52 3.02 -1.84
CA THR A 98 9.20 4.01 -1.02
C THR A 98 8.34 4.33 0.18
N ASP A 99 8.83 3.93 1.34
CA ASP A 99 8.21 4.11 2.64
C ASP A 99 8.16 5.59 3.01
N PRO A 100 7.06 6.10 3.55
CA PRO A 100 6.97 7.51 3.97
C PRO A 100 7.95 7.89 5.08
N LEU A 101 8.46 6.93 5.83
CA LEU A 101 9.36 7.20 6.96
C LEU A 101 10.84 7.17 6.58
N SER A 102 11.24 6.28 5.68
CA SER A 102 12.66 6.09 5.33
C SER A 102 13.07 6.82 4.05
N GLY A 103 12.14 7.03 3.13
CA GLY A 103 12.41 7.67 1.86
C GLY A 103 13.31 6.87 0.90
N THR A 104 13.66 5.64 1.24
CA THR A 104 14.52 4.77 0.43
C THR A 104 13.68 3.70 -0.29
N PRO A 105 13.80 3.55 -1.61
CA PRO A 105 13.07 2.52 -2.34
C PRO A 105 13.48 1.11 -1.92
N VAL A 106 12.49 0.25 -1.77
CA VAL A 106 12.67 -1.17 -1.43
C VAL A 106 11.87 -2.00 -2.43
N ALA A 107 12.47 -3.11 -2.89
CA ALA A 107 11.75 -4.05 -3.73
C ALA A 107 10.78 -4.87 -2.87
N VAL A 108 9.52 -4.93 -3.30
CA VAL A 108 8.45 -5.64 -2.58
C VAL A 108 7.61 -6.48 -3.51
N HIS A 109 7.01 -7.53 -2.95
CA HIS A 109 5.92 -8.27 -3.60
C HIS A 109 4.59 -7.63 -3.21
N PHE A 110 3.73 -7.42 -4.18
CA PHE A 110 2.38 -6.90 -3.95
C PHE A 110 1.44 -8.09 -3.68
N ASP A 111 1.21 -8.39 -2.41
CA ASP A 111 0.59 -9.66 -2.00
C ASP A 111 -0.93 -9.61 -1.91
N SER A 112 -1.52 -8.45 -1.61
CA SER A 112 -2.95 -8.35 -1.40
C SER A 112 -3.50 -7.02 -1.87
N TYR A 113 -4.69 -7.06 -2.47
CA TYR A 113 -5.42 -5.91 -2.95
C TYR A 113 -6.91 -6.09 -2.61
N ALA A 114 -7.47 -5.16 -1.86
CA ALA A 114 -8.90 -5.16 -1.55
C ALA A 114 -9.43 -3.74 -1.60
N GLU A 115 -10.53 -3.53 -2.33
CA GLU A 115 -11.12 -2.20 -2.48
C GLU A 115 -12.49 -2.10 -1.84
N VAL A 116 -12.78 -0.92 -1.29
CA VAL A 116 -14.10 -0.56 -0.77
C VAL A 116 -14.55 0.69 -1.50
N VAL A 117 -15.75 0.65 -2.05
CA VAL A 117 -16.37 1.78 -2.73
C VAL A 117 -17.37 2.43 -1.77
N HIS A 118 -17.09 3.68 -1.38
CA HIS A 118 -17.90 4.36 -0.36
C HIS A 118 -19.20 4.97 -0.89
N ASP A 119 -19.25 5.32 -2.17
CA ASP A 119 -20.32 6.16 -2.72
C ASP A 119 -21.45 5.38 -3.41
N LEU A 120 -21.43 4.04 -3.36
CA LEU A 120 -22.41 3.21 -4.06
C LEU A 120 -23.85 3.39 -3.58
N HIS A 121 -24.05 3.84 -2.35
CA HIS A 121 -25.37 4.04 -1.75
C HIS A 121 -25.76 5.50 -1.58
N VAL A 122 -24.94 6.42 -2.08
CA VAL A 122 -25.22 7.85 -2.00
C VAL A 122 -25.96 8.28 -3.27
N GLN A 123 -27.27 8.47 -3.15
CA GLN A 123 -28.14 8.76 -4.30
C GLN A 123 -27.82 10.07 -5.00
N GLN A 124 -27.17 11.01 -4.30
CA GLN A 124 -26.79 12.30 -4.87
C GLN A 124 -25.48 12.24 -5.65
N VAL A 125 -24.73 11.14 -5.55
CA VAL A 125 -23.49 10.97 -6.31
C VAL A 125 -23.83 10.28 -7.62
N PRO A 126 -23.65 10.93 -8.76
CA PRO A 126 -23.92 10.30 -10.03
C PRO A 126 -22.94 9.16 -10.27
N LEU A 127 -23.46 7.97 -10.52
CA LEU A 127 -22.69 6.85 -11.02
C LEU A 127 -22.45 7.10 -12.51
N ALA A 128 -21.27 7.52 -12.88
CA ALA A 128 -20.97 7.66 -14.29
C ALA A 128 -20.64 6.29 -14.87
N VAL A 129 -21.32 5.99 -15.94
CA VAL A 129 -21.02 4.80 -16.75
C VAL A 129 -19.66 5.00 -17.40
N GLY A 130 -18.80 4.00 -17.28
CA GLY A 130 -17.51 4.03 -17.95
C GLY A 130 -16.39 4.79 -17.23
N GLY A 131 -16.43 4.86 -15.93
CA GLY A 131 -15.32 5.43 -15.18
C GLY A 131 -15.64 6.78 -14.60
N ALA A 132 -16.57 6.76 -13.72
CA ALA A 132 -17.14 7.95 -13.13
C ALA A 132 -16.17 8.78 -12.35
N PRO A 133 -16.02 10.03 -12.69
CA PRO A 133 -15.63 11.02 -11.71
C PRO A 133 -16.71 11.07 -10.63
N GLY A 134 -16.35 10.93 -9.36
CA GLY A 134 -17.28 11.05 -8.25
C GLY A 134 -17.29 9.87 -7.29
N LEU A 135 -16.75 8.74 -7.66
CA LEU A 135 -16.61 7.61 -6.74
C LEU A 135 -15.35 7.74 -5.90
N SER A 136 -15.51 7.45 -4.61
CA SER A 136 -14.40 7.39 -3.66
C SER A 136 -14.12 5.95 -3.28
N TYR A 137 -12.85 5.59 -3.25
CA TYR A 137 -12.38 4.24 -2.93
C TYR A 137 -11.40 4.29 -1.77
N GLU A 138 -11.39 3.24 -0.99
CA GLU A 138 -10.28 2.91 -0.11
C GLU A 138 -9.73 1.56 -0.54
N VAL A 139 -8.44 1.47 -0.74
CA VAL A 139 -7.76 0.25 -1.17
C VAL A 139 -6.83 -0.22 -0.08
N ALA A 140 -7.15 -1.37 0.51
CA ALA A 140 -6.27 -2.02 1.46
C ALA A 140 -5.26 -2.88 0.71
N ILE A 141 -3.98 -2.67 0.98
CA ILE A 141 -2.90 -3.41 0.35
C ILE A 141 -1.98 -4.04 1.37
N GLU A 142 -1.36 -5.13 0.97
CA GLU A 142 -0.27 -5.76 1.72
C GLU A 142 0.94 -5.93 0.82
N LEU A 143 2.10 -5.56 1.34
CA LEU A 143 3.39 -5.63 0.65
C LEU A 143 4.35 -6.48 1.47
N LEU A 144 5.09 -7.36 0.82
CA LEU A 144 6.11 -8.18 1.45
C LEU A 144 7.48 -7.82 0.87
N GLU A 145 8.44 -7.55 1.72
CA GLU A 145 9.83 -7.30 1.31
C GLU A 145 10.38 -8.48 0.50
N ALA A 146 11.02 -8.17 -0.59
CA ALA A 146 11.61 -9.18 -1.47
C ALA A 146 12.83 -9.88 -0.86
#